data_95539b5bb1077fdaec13bb456d14092c
#
_entry.id   95539b5bb1077fdaec13bb456d14092c
#
_cell.length_a   1.000
_cell.length_b   1.000
_cell.length_c   1.000
_cell.angle_alpha   90.00
_cell.angle_beta   90.00
_cell.angle_gamma   90.00
#
_symmetry.space_group_name_H-M   'P 1'
#
loop_
_entity.id
_entity.type
_entity.pdbx_description
1 polymer ?
#
loop_
_entity_poly.entity_id
_entity_poly.type
_entity_poly.pdbx_seq_one_letter_code
_entity_poly.pdbx_strand_id
1 'polypeptide(L)'
;MVCICILGGAEKSRLEKMSALVNWEPAQKYLNVCVNSVKNDNKCFKCVRTMLEIDAVGDIDKFNRVFDVAFYRQNYKAYLRRLFIDAVLKRDIYAKECYAILGKKISLLGKILILIDVIINKIIHRKVIV
;
A
#
# COMPACT_ATOMS: atom_id res chain seq x y z
N MET A 1 3.63 27.68 9.62
CA MET A 1 4.03 26.33 10.04
C MET A 1 3.81 25.26 8.98
N VAL A 2 2.69 25.26 8.28
CA VAL A 2 2.40 24.29 7.22
C VAL A 2 3.40 24.35 6.05
N CYS A 3 3.86 25.54 5.68
CA CYS A 3 4.82 25.73 4.59
C CYS A 3 6.21 25.13 4.85
N ILE A 4 6.66 25.12 6.11
CA ILE A 4 7.96 24.55 6.50
C ILE A 4 7.95 23.03 6.34
N CYS A 5 6.84 22.37 6.67
CA CYS A 5 6.67 20.92 6.47
C CYS A 5 6.69 20.53 4.99
N ILE A 6 6.16 21.37 4.11
CA ILE A 6 6.14 21.12 2.66
C ILE A 6 7.55 21.22 2.07
N LEU A 7 8.33 22.23 2.45
CA LEU A 7 9.70 22.42 1.97
C LEU A 7 10.66 21.34 2.49
N GLY A 8 10.61 21.00 3.76
CA GLY A 8 11.45 19.97 4.35
C GLY A 8 11.08 18.54 3.93
N GLY A 9 9.91 18.36 3.31
CA GLY A 9 9.45 17.05 2.83
C GLY A 9 9.77 16.75 1.36
N ALA A 10 10.22 17.72 0.58
CA ALA A 10 10.44 17.56 -0.86
C ALA A 10 11.61 16.60 -1.18
N GLU A 11 12.62 16.54 -0.33
CA GLU A 11 13.81 15.72 -0.53
C GLU A 11 13.64 14.27 -0.05
N LYS A 12 12.59 13.96 0.70
CA LYS A 12 12.36 12.63 1.27
C LYS A 12 11.37 11.84 0.44
N SER A 13 11.63 10.54 0.30
CA SER A 13 10.69 9.63 -0.30
C SER A 13 9.40 9.52 0.54
N ARG A 14 8.34 8.99 -0.07
CA ARG A 14 7.07 8.78 0.65
C ARG A 14 7.24 7.83 1.83
N LEU A 15 8.03 6.79 1.65
CA LEU A 15 8.28 5.80 2.70
C LEU A 15 9.09 6.37 3.86
N GLU A 16 10.06 7.24 3.59
CA GLU A 16 10.81 7.96 4.62
C GLU A 16 9.89 8.89 5.45
N LYS A 17 8.95 9.56 4.79
CA LYS A 17 7.94 10.38 5.49
C LYS A 17 7.05 9.50 6.37
N MET A 18 6.66 8.34 5.87
CA MET A 18 5.87 7.39 6.64
C MET A 18 6.65 6.86 7.86
N SER A 19 7.94 6.57 7.72
CA SER A 19 8.81 6.17 8.83
C SER A 19 8.83 7.19 9.97
N ALA A 20 8.77 8.48 9.64
CA ALA A 20 8.70 9.53 10.65
C ALA A 20 7.33 9.57 11.36
N LEU A 21 6.26 9.18 10.66
CA LEU A 21 4.90 9.24 11.20
C LEU A 21 4.51 8.02 12.05
N VAL A 22 5.09 6.85 11.81
CA VAL A 22 4.65 5.61 12.48
C VAL A 22 4.81 5.62 13.99
N ASN A 23 5.76 6.37 14.51
CA ASN A 23 6.00 6.52 15.95
C ASN A 23 5.37 7.78 16.55
N TRP A 24 4.68 8.58 15.74
CA TRP A 24 4.03 9.80 16.20
C TRP A 24 2.60 9.52 16.66
N GLU A 25 2.37 9.66 17.96
CA GLU A 25 1.10 9.30 18.60
C GLU A 25 -0.14 9.99 17.98
N PRO A 26 -0.11 11.29 17.62
CA PRO A 26 -1.26 11.90 16.95
C PRO A 26 -1.61 11.24 15.61
N ALA A 27 -0.63 10.78 14.83
CA ALA A 27 -0.89 10.04 13.61
C ALA A 27 -1.60 8.70 13.90
N GLN A 28 -1.16 7.98 14.92
CA GLN A 28 -1.77 6.72 15.32
C GLN A 28 -3.24 6.88 15.74
N LYS A 29 -3.62 8.06 16.26
CA LYS A 29 -4.97 8.34 16.77
C LYS A 29 -5.89 9.01 15.74
N TYR A 30 -5.36 9.80 14.81
CA TYR A 30 -6.17 10.71 14.00
C TYR A 30 -5.87 10.66 12.50
N LEU A 31 -4.94 9.82 12.04
CA LEU A 31 -4.61 9.75 10.62
C LEU A 31 -5.83 9.39 9.77
N ASN A 32 -6.19 10.27 8.86
CA ASN A 32 -7.24 10.04 7.88
C ASN A 32 -6.71 10.31 6.48
N VAL A 33 -6.74 9.30 5.63
CA VAL A 33 -6.24 9.36 4.25
C VAL A 33 -7.32 9.02 3.22
N CYS A 34 -8.52 8.64 3.67
CA CYS A 34 -9.60 8.21 2.80
C CYS A 34 -10.10 9.35 1.90
N VAL A 35 -10.32 9.04 0.62
CA VAL A 35 -10.90 9.96 -0.36
C VAL A 35 -12.40 9.79 -0.52
N ASN A 36 -12.96 8.69 -0.01
CA ASN A 36 -14.36 8.32 -0.22
C ASN A 36 -15.25 8.62 0.99
N SER A 37 -14.65 8.83 2.17
CA SER A 37 -15.39 8.91 3.42
C SER A 37 -14.71 9.85 4.42
N VAL A 38 -15.45 10.34 5.40
CA VAL A 38 -14.95 11.17 6.50
C VAL A 38 -13.97 10.39 7.40
N LYS A 39 -14.17 9.09 7.51
CA LYS A 39 -13.24 8.16 8.20
C LYS A 39 -12.62 7.23 7.17
N ASN A 40 -11.50 6.59 7.53
CA ASN A 40 -10.87 5.61 6.67
C ASN A 40 -11.84 4.44 6.38
N ASP A 41 -12.16 4.21 5.11
CA ASP A 41 -13.02 3.10 4.68
C ASP A 41 -12.29 1.75 4.62
N ASN A 42 -10.98 1.77 4.76
CA ASN A 42 -10.07 0.61 4.72
C ASN A 42 -10.04 -0.15 3.38
N LYS A 43 -10.71 0.35 2.35
CA LYS A 43 -10.89 -0.32 1.05
C LYS A 43 -10.36 0.49 -0.12
N CYS A 44 -10.41 1.82 -0.04
CA CYS A 44 -9.93 2.66 -1.13
C CYS A 44 -8.40 2.52 -1.32
N PHE A 45 -7.94 2.86 -2.51
CA PHE A 45 -6.51 2.71 -2.84
C PHE A 45 -5.58 3.50 -1.90
N LYS A 46 -6.01 4.64 -1.39
CA LYS A 46 -5.22 5.44 -0.44
C LYS A 46 -5.14 4.77 0.93
N CYS A 47 -6.24 4.23 1.44
CA CYS A 47 -6.24 3.48 2.70
C CYS A 47 -5.35 2.24 2.59
N VAL A 48 -5.51 1.44 1.56
CA VAL A 48 -4.71 0.22 1.33
C VAL A 48 -3.23 0.55 1.17
N ARG A 49 -2.90 1.54 0.36
CA ARG A 49 -1.51 2.01 0.18
C ARG A 49 -0.90 2.45 1.50
N THR A 50 -1.61 3.25 2.28
CA THR A 50 -1.11 3.76 3.56
C THR A 50 -0.90 2.63 4.56
N MET A 51 -1.83 1.68 4.66
CA MET A 51 -1.66 0.51 5.52
C MET A 51 -0.44 -0.34 5.13
N LEU A 52 -0.21 -0.56 3.84
CA LEU A 52 0.99 -1.26 3.34
C LEU A 52 2.28 -0.50 3.67
N GLU A 53 2.29 0.81 3.53
CA GLU A 53 3.44 1.66 3.87
C GLU A 53 3.75 1.63 5.37
N ILE A 54 2.73 1.69 6.22
CA ILE A 54 2.89 1.55 7.67
C ILE A 54 3.44 0.18 8.03
N ASP A 55 2.90 -0.88 7.44
CA ASP A 55 3.36 -2.27 7.66
C ASP A 55 4.80 -2.48 7.19
N ALA A 56 5.21 -1.80 6.12
CA ALA A 56 6.58 -1.87 5.60
C ALA A 56 7.62 -1.23 6.52
N VAL A 57 7.29 -0.12 7.17
CA VAL A 57 8.26 0.69 7.94
C VAL A 57 8.05 0.66 9.44
N GLY A 58 6.97 0.06 9.93
CA GLY A 58 6.63 0.05 11.34
C GLY A 58 5.65 -1.04 11.73
N ASP A 59 4.86 -0.74 12.74
CA ASP A 59 3.88 -1.65 13.30
C ASP A 59 2.46 -1.16 13.00
N ILE A 60 1.78 -1.86 12.11
CA ILE A 60 0.40 -1.55 11.72
C ILE A 60 -0.57 -1.64 12.90
N ASP A 61 -0.30 -2.46 13.90
CA ASP A 61 -1.16 -2.59 15.08
C ASP A 61 -1.29 -1.30 15.89
N LYS A 62 -0.30 -0.42 15.84
CA LYS A 62 -0.36 0.90 16.47
C LYS A 62 -1.45 1.80 15.86
N PHE A 63 -1.92 1.49 14.68
CA PHE A 63 -2.92 2.26 13.93
C PHE A 63 -4.31 1.64 13.96
N ASN A 64 -4.58 0.73 14.89
CA ASN A 64 -5.87 0.04 14.99
C ASN A 64 -7.05 0.96 15.36
N ARG A 65 -6.80 2.19 15.79
CA ARG A 65 -7.82 3.22 16.02
C ARG A 65 -8.34 3.88 14.74
N VAL A 66 -7.47 3.98 13.74
CA VAL A 66 -7.76 4.70 12.50
C VAL A 66 -7.95 3.77 11.31
N PHE A 67 -7.42 2.54 11.38
CA PHE A 67 -7.60 1.50 10.37
C PHE A 67 -8.13 0.21 10.97
N ASP A 68 -8.93 -0.52 10.18
CA ASP A 68 -9.34 -1.88 10.52
C ASP A 68 -8.19 -2.86 10.18
N VAL A 69 -7.32 -3.07 11.15
CA VAL A 69 -6.14 -3.93 11.01
C VAL A 69 -6.52 -5.40 10.81
N ALA A 70 -7.62 -5.86 11.41
CA ALA A 70 -8.12 -7.21 11.19
C ALA A 70 -8.55 -7.42 9.74
N PHE A 71 -9.29 -6.49 9.17
CA PHE A 71 -9.68 -6.49 7.75
C PHE A 71 -8.44 -6.45 6.83
N TYR A 72 -7.45 -5.63 7.15
CA TYR A 72 -6.19 -5.57 6.43
C TYR A 72 -5.49 -6.95 6.40
N ARG A 73 -5.39 -7.63 7.53
CA ARG A 73 -4.75 -8.95 7.63
C ARG A 73 -5.52 -10.03 6.88
N GLN A 74 -6.84 -10.01 6.92
CA GLN A 74 -7.67 -10.95 6.15
C GLN A 74 -7.45 -10.81 4.64
N ASN A 75 -7.21 -9.60 4.16
CA ASN A 75 -7.02 -9.28 2.74
C ASN A 75 -5.54 -9.13 2.35
N TYR A 76 -4.63 -9.44 3.23
CA TYR A 76 -3.20 -9.16 3.07
C TYR A 76 -2.60 -9.77 1.79
N LYS A 77 -2.95 -11.02 1.48
CA LYS A 77 -2.47 -11.67 0.26
C LYS A 77 -2.93 -10.95 -1.01
N ALA A 78 -4.17 -10.49 -1.03
CA ALA A 78 -4.71 -9.72 -2.15
C ALA A 78 -4.00 -8.36 -2.29
N TYR A 79 -3.69 -7.70 -1.18
CA TYR A 79 -2.96 -6.44 -1.17
C TYR A 79 -1.50 -6.60 -1.61
N LEU A 80 -0.83 -7.67 -1.18
CA LEU A 80 0.52 -7.99 -1.66
C LEU A 80 0.53 -8.31 -3.16
N ARG A 81 -0.47 -9.04 -3.64
CA ARG A 81 -0.63 -9.30 -5.06
C ARG A 81 -0.77 -7.99 -5.85
N ARG A 82 -1.61 -7.09 -5.40
CA ARG A 82 -1.77 -5.77 -6.02
C ARG A 82 -0.50 -4.94 -5.99
N LEU A 83 0.17 -4.94 -4.85
CA LEU A 83 1.47 -4.26 -4.68
C LEU A 83 2.50 -4.77 -5.70
N PHE A 84 2.59 -6.08 -5.88
CA PHE A 84 3.47 -6.69 -6.87
C PHE A 84 3.13 -6.23 -8.30
N ILE A 85 1.85 -6.25 -8.66
CA ILE A 85 1.38 -5.80 -9.98
C ILE A 85 1.73 -4.33 -10.20
N ASP A 86 1.43 -3.47 -9.25
CA ASP A 86 1.68 -2.04 -9.36
C ASP A 86 3.19 -1.72 -9.42
N ALA A 87 4.01 -2.42 -8.65
CA ALA A 87 5.45 -2.21 -8.62
C ALA A 87 6.17 -2.75 -9.87
N VAL A 88 5.83 -3.96 -10.30
CA VAL A 88 6.58 -4.68 -11.35
C VAL A 88 6.00 -4.44 -12.73
N LEU A 89 4.68 -4.49 -12.89
CA LEU A 89 4.04 -4.37 -14.19
C LEU A 89 3.68 -2.93 -14.54
N LYS A 90 3.18 -2.15 -13.61
CA LYS A 90 2.82 -0.74 -13.81
C LYS A 90 3.98 0.22 -13.54
N ARG A 91 5.03 -0.26 -12.91
CA ARG A 91 6.22 0.53 -12.54
C ARG A 91 5.92 1.77 -11.70
N ASP A 92 4.94 1.68 -10.83
CA ASP A 92 4.60 2.75 -9.89
C ASP A 92 5.75 2.95 -8.89
N ILE A 93 6.27 4.16 -8.80
CA ILE A 93 7.43 4.50 -7.96
C ILE A 93 7.14 4.22 -6.48
N TYR A 94 5.96 4.59 -6.00
CA TYR A 94 5.58 4.40 -4.60
C TYR A 94 5.36 2.92 -4.26
N ALA A 95 4.80 2.17 -5.19
CA ALA A 95 4.65 0.72 -5.03
C ALA A 95 6.02 0.02 -5.00
N LYS A 96 6.98 0.46 -5.79
CA LYS A 96 8.35 -0.10 -5.79
C LYS A 96 9.05 0.06 -4.45
N GLU A 97 8.94 1.23 -3.81
CA GLU A 97 9.53 1.46 -2.49
C GLU A 97 8.97 0.49 -1.45
N CYS A 98 7.66 0.36 -1.41
CA CYS A 98 6.98 -0.54 -0.49
C CYS A 98 7.26 -2.03 -0.82
N TYR A 99 7.28 -2.37 -2.10
CA TYR A 99 7.59 -3.72 -2.58
C TYR A 99 9.02 -4.15 -2.25
N ALA A 100 9.98 -3.25 -2.24
CA ALA A 100 11.35 -3.55 -1.85
C ALA A 100 11.44 -4.16 -0.43
N ILE A 101 10.52 -3.80 0.45
CA ILE A 101 10.44 -4.31 1.82
C ILE A 101 9.47 -5.50 1.91
N LEU A 102 8.23 -5.34 1.47
CA LEU A 102 7.18 -6.34 1.62
C LEU A 102 7.21 -7.45 0.58
N GLY A 103 7.86 -7.24 -0.55
CA GLY A 103 7.94 -8.21 -1.63
C GLY A 103 8.62 -9.54 -1.24
N LYS A 104 9.44 -9.53 -0.21
CA LYS A 104 10.07 -10.72 0.36
C LYS A 104 9.05 -11.70 0.97
N LYS A 105 7.87 -11.21 1.36
CA LYS A 105 6.78 -12.02 1.91
C LYS A 105 6.01 -12.79 0.82
N ILE A 106 6.23 -12.46 -0.45
CA ILE A 106 5.66 -13.19 -1.59
C ILE A 106 6.70 -14.22 -2.05
N SER A 107 6.34 -15.50 -2.03
CA SER A 107 7.23 -16.57 -2.53
C SER A 107 7.47 -16.43 -4.04
N LEU A 108 8.58 -17.00 -4.53
CA LEU A 108 8.88 -17.01 -5.96
C LEU A 108 7.75 -17.68 -6.77
N LEU A 109 7.22 -18.79 -6.26
CA LEU A 109 6.07 -19.47 -6.86
C LEU A 109 4.83 -18.57 -6.89
N GLY A 110 4.57 -17.84 -5.80
CA GLY A 110 3.48 -16.86 -5.73
C GLY A 110 3.61 -15.76 -6.78
N LYS A 111 4.80 -15.24 -7.01
CA LYS A 111 5.07 -14.23 -8.05
C LYS A 111 4.81 -14.79 -9.45
N ILE A 112 5.25 -16.00 -9.73
CA ILE A 112 5.01 -16.68 -11.02
C ILE A 112 3.52 -16.88 -11.24
N LEU A 113 2.77 -17.36 -10.24
CA LEU A 113 1.32 -17.55 -10.34
C LEU A 113 0.57 -16.24 -10.60
N ILE A 114 0.97 -15.15 -9.98
CA ILE A 114 0.40 -13.82 -10.24
C ILE A 114 0.63 -13.39 -11.69
N LEU A 115 1.83 -13.59 -12.22
CA LEU A 115 2.15 -13.26 -13.61
C LEU A 115 1.34 -14.09 -14.59
N ILE A 116 1.20 -15.38 -14.35
CA ILE A 116 0.38 -16.29 -15.17
C ILE A 116 -1.08 -15.83 -15.17
N ASP A 117 -1.64 -15.54 -14.00
CA ASP A 117 -3.02 -15.07 -13.86
C ASP A 117 -3.26 -13.75 -14.63
N VAL A 118 -2.34 -12.80 -14.53
CA VAL A 118 -2.43 -11.54 -15.28
C VAL A 118 -2.39 -11.77 -16.80
N ILE A 119 -1.55 -12.68 -17.28
CA ILE A 119 -1.44 -13.02 -18.70
C ILE A 119 -2.74 -13.70 -19.19
N ILE A 120 -3.25 -14.66 -18.43
CA ILE A 120 -4.51 -15.35 -18.75
C ILE A 120 -5.67 -14.35 -18.85
N ASN A 121 -5.80 -13.47 -17.87
CA ASN A 121 -6.85 -12.45 -17.86
C ASN A 121 -6.76 -11.51 -19.06
N LYS A 122 -5.56 -11.11 -19.48
CA LYS A 122 -5.36 -10.29 -20.68
C LYS A 122 -5.78 -11.03 -21.96
N ILE A 123 -5.50 -12.32 -22.06
CA ILE A 123 -5.89 -13.14 -23.21
C ILE A 123 -7.41 -13.31 -23.28
N ILE A 124 -8.05 -13.58 -22.14
CA ILE A 124 -9.52 -13.74 -22.05
C ILE A 124 -10.21 -12.44 -22.44
N HIS A 125 -9.77 -11.28 -21.90
CA HIS A 125 -10.36 -10.00 -22.24
C HIS A 125 -10.18 -9.63 -23.73
N ARG A 126 -9.07 -10.00 -24.36
CA ARG A 126 -8.88 -9.80 -25.80
C ARG A 126 -9.84 -10.66 -26.65
N LYS A 127 -10.18 -11.88 -26.20
CA LYS A 127 -11.12 -12.75 -26.91
C LYS A 127 -12.57 -12.29 -26.79
N VAL A 128 -12.94 -11.59 -25.73
CA VAL A 128 -14.30 -11.08 -25.53
C VAL A 128 -14.57 -9.82 -26.36
N ILE A 129 -13.54 -9.08 -26.77
CA ILE A 129 -13.66 -7.84 -27.58
C ILE A 129 -13.68 -8.15 -29.08
N VAL A 130 -13.33 -9.35 -29.48
CA VAL A 130 -13.40 -9.85 -30.85
C VAL A 130 -14.64 -10.71 -31.04
#